data_e3464a5b597ecb657e98a8e30edf53a7
#
_entry.id   e3464a5b597ecb657e98a8e30edf53a7
#
_cell.length_a   1.000
_cell.length_b   1.000
_cell.length_c   1.000
_cell.angle_alpha   90.00
_cell.angle_beta   90.00
_cell.angle_gamma   90.00
#
_symmetry.space_group_name_H-M   'P 1'
#
loop_
_entity.id
_entity.type
_entity.pdbx_description
1 polymer ?
#
loop_
_entity_poly.entity_id
_entity_poly.type
_entity_poly.pdbx_seq_one_letter_code
_entity_poly.pdbx_strand_id
1 'polypeptide(L)'
;MKRVKLSKPGGLQNLMLEESMIPEPNDNQVLIRVMSSSLNYHDLLVALGGIPVADGRIVLSDCAGEIVKCGPNVKIWQKGDRVISCCYPHWRSGPPNPKLLSFIGDNEDGYATEYIAISETSITRAPSNWTQSESATLPCAALTAWHALIERGNLKPNQTVLTLGSGGVSLFAIQFAKSMGAKVISTSSSEVKCNKLKEMGADEVINYNEHKQWGKEVLRLTDGEGVDHVIEVGGGMTLNESIRSTKFTIPLFSAITGVVYGSVSYTHLRAHETGRNLVCRLLRGKK
;
A
#
# COMPACT_ATOMS: atom_id res chain seq x y z
N MET A 1 -1.23 12.94 26.37
CA MET A 1 -1.02 11.81 25.47
C MET A 1 0.38 11.84 24.88
N LYS A 2 0.90 10.67 24.52
CA LYS A 2 2.19 10.53 23.85
C LYS A 2 2.01 10.50 22.33
N ARG A 3 2.96 11.10 21.61
CA ARG A 3 3.04 11.05 20.15
C ARG A 3 4.48 11.10 19.66
N VAL A 4 4.74 10.58 18.46
CA VAL A 4 6.07 10.60 17.84
C VAL A 4 6.06 11.55 16.67
N LYS A 5 6.90 12.54 16.70
CA LYS A 5 7.10 13.53 15.63
C LYS A 5 8.46 13.39 14.99
N LEU A 6 8.53 13.74 13.73
CA LEU A 6 9.77 13.81 12.95
C LEU A 6 10.20 15.27 12.82
N SER A 7 11.42 15.58 13.28
CA SER A 7 12.03 16.88 13.08
C SER A 7 12.91 16.89 11.83
N LYS A 8 13.03 18.07 11.20
CA LYS A 8 13.93 18.24 10.05
C LYS A 8 15.40 18.06 10.48
N PRO A 9 16.24 17.54 9.58
CA PRO A 9 16.01 17.27 8.15
C PRO A 9 15.41 15.87 7.87
N GLY A 10 14.93 15.12 8.86
CA GLY A 10 14.60 13.71 8.80
C GLY A 10 15.76 12.85 9.30
N GLY A 11 15.57 11.52 9.28
CA GLY A 11 16.48 10.54 9.86
C GLY A 11 15.91 9.96 11.16
N LEU A 12 16.15 8.68 11.40
CA LEU A 12 15.58 7.96 12.54
C LEU A 12 15.97 8.58 13.88
N GLN A 13 17.13 9.22 13.97
CA GLN A 13 17.60 9.93 15.16
C GLN A 13 16.81 11.22 15.46
N ASN A 14 16.02 11.71 14.50
CA ASN A 14 15.18 12.90 14.62
C ASN A 14 13.71 12.55 14.91
N LEU A 15 13.41 11.27 15.14
CA LEU A 15 12.13 10.85 15.70
C LEU A 15 12.11 11.14 17.20
N MET A 16 11.17 11.97 17.63
CA MET A 16 11.09 12.46 19.00
C MET A 16 9.75 12.08 19.61
N LEU A 17 9.80 11.43 20.77
CA LEU A 17 8.62 11.22 21.61
C LEU A 17 8.33 12.52 22.38
N GLU A 18 7.10 13.00 22.29
CA GLU A 18 6.65 14.16 23.07
C GLU A 18 5.32 13.88 23.77
N GLU A 19 5.04 14.64 24.81
CA GLU A 19 3.75 14.69 25.46
C GLU A 19 2.93 15.87 24.94
N SER A 20 1.64 15.66 24.73
CA SER A 20 0.70 16.65 24.23
C SER A 20 -0.66 16.50 24.91
N MET A 21 -1.49 17.52 24.85
CA MET A 21 -2.89 17.40 25.24
C MET A 21 -3.65 16.50 24.28
N ILE A 22 -4.66 15.78 24.79
CA ILE A 22 -5.60 15.05 23.96
C ILE A 22 -6.41 16.08 23.16
N PRO A 23 -6.48 15.96 21.81
CA PRO A 23 -7.24 16.91 21.02
C PRO A 23 -8.75 16.76 21.23
N GLU A 24 -9.48 17.86 21.12
CA GLU A 24 -10.93 17.84 21.06
C GLU A 24 -11.40 17.73 19.60
N PRO A 25 -12.32 16.80 19.29
CA PRO A 25 -12.88 16.71 17.95
C PRO A 25 -13.79 17.92 17.67
N ASN A 26 -13.67 18.50 16.47
CA ASN A 26 -14.61 19.51 16.03
C ASN A 26 -15.98 18.88 15.63
N ASP A 27 -16.91 19.69 15.13
CA ASP A 27 -18.28 19.30 14.86
C ASP A 27 -18.43 18.06 13.95
N ASN A 28 -17.52 17.88 12.99
CA ASN A 28 -17.57 16.80 11.99
C ASN A 28 -16.44 15.79 12.16
N GLN A 29 -15.80 15.79 13.33
CA GLN A 29 -14.70 14.89 13.64
C GLN A 29 -15.07 13.86 14.70
N VAL A 30 -14.32 12.77 14.69
CA VAL A 30 -14.29 11.79 15.78
C VAL A 30 -12.93 11.82 16.45
N LEU A 31 -12.90 11.59 17.75
CA LEU A 31 -11.67 11.33 18.50
C LEU A 31 -11.47 9.83 18.59
N ILE A 32 -10.36 9.35 18.04
CA ILE A 32 -9.98 7.95 18.06
C ILE A 32 -8.87 7.74 19.07
N ARG A 33 -9.02 6.73 19.92
CA ARG A 33 -7.91 6.14 20.66
C ARG A 33 -7.23 5.14 19.74
N VAL A 34 -6.00 5.44 19.32
CA VAL A 34 -5.19 4.57 18.47
C VAL A 34 -4.75 3.35 19.28
N MET A 35 -5.09 2.16 18.81
CA MET A 35 -4.78 0.90 19.47
C MET A 35 -3.61 0.18 18.80
N SER A 36 -3.49 0.32 17.48
CA SER A 36 -2.43 -0.27 16.68
C SER A 36 -2.18 0.55 15.43
N SER A 37 -0.95 0.52 14.95
CA SER A 37 -0.53 1.03 13.65
C SER A 37 0.33 -0.01 12.96
N SER A 38 0.41 0.00 11.64
CA SER A 38 1.34 -0.83 10.88
C SER A 38 2.40 0.03 10.20
N LEU A 39 3.55 -0.57 9.89
CA LEU A 39 4.66 0.10 9.23
C LEU A 39 4.62 -0.19 7.74
N ASN A 40 4.60 0.85 6.94
CA ASN A 40 4.70 0.79 5.50
C ASN A 40 6.08 1.28 5.02
N TYR A 41 6.49 0.88 3.83
CA TYR A 41 7.73 1.38 3.24
C TYR A 41 7.70 2.90 3.05
N HIS A 42 6.52 3.46 2.81
CA HIS A 42 6.27 4.91 2.76
C HIS A 42 6.68 5.60 4.07
N ASP A 43 6.28 5.04 5.20
CA ASP A 43 6.61 5.60 6.53
C ASP A 43 8.13 5.60 6.78
N LEU A 44 8.83 4.56 6.31
CA LEU A 44 10.29 4.52 6.37
C LEU A 44 10.92 5.62 5.51
N LEU A 45 10.41 5.85 4.29
CA LEU A 45 10.91 6.93 3.43
C LEU A 45 10.68 8.31 4.04
N VAL A 46 9.53 8.53 4.68
CA VAL A 46 9.26 9.76 5.44
C VAL A 46 10.25 9.89 6.60
N ALA A 47 10.39 8.86 7.42
CA ALA A 47 11.27 8.88 8.58
C ALA A 47 12.73 9.13 8.20
N LEU A 48 13.21 8.59 7.08
CA LEU A 48 14.57 8.80 6.57
C LEU A 48 14.76 10.17 5.89
N GLY A 49 13.71 10.96 5.70
CA GLY A 49 13.76 12.25 5.00
C GLY A 49 13.78 12.14 3.47
N GLY A 50 13.53 10.94 2.92
CA GLY A 50 13.38 10.73 1.48
C GLY A 50 12.11 11.35 0.91
N ILE A 51 11.07 11.48 1.73
CA ILE A 51 9.85 12.25 1.44
C ILE A 51 9.87 13.49 2.34
N PRO A 52 9.93 14.71 1.74
CA PRO A 52 9.93 15.94 2.51
C PRO A 52 8.60 16.15 3.24
N VAL A 53 8.64 16.42 4.54
CA VAL A 53 7.47 16.70 5.36
C VAL A 53 7.64 18.00 6.16
N ALA A 54 6.55 18.50 6.73
CA ALA A 54 6.61 19.63 7.64
C ALA A 54 7.43 19.27 8.89
N ASP A 55 8.13 20.24 9.47
CA ASP A 55 8.82 20.04 10.75
C ASP A 55 7.82 19.69 11.85
N GLY A 56 8.15 18.70 12.66
CA GLY A 56 7.26 18.21 13.72
C GLY A 56 6.11 17.30 13.22
N ARG A 57 6.15 16.79 12.00
CA ARG A 57 5.15 15.87 11.45
C ARG A 57 4.99 14.63 12.33
N ILE A 58 3.76 14.31 12.73
CA ILE A 58 3.44 13.02 13.33
C ILE A 58 3.47 11.98 12.23
N VAL A 59 4.30 10.94 12.41
CA VAL A 59 4.53 9.91 11.39
C VAL A 59 3.49 8.79 11.45
N LEU A 60 3.58 7.82 10.55
CA LEU A 60 2.78 6.61 10.35
C LEU A 60 1.43 6.87 9.67
N SER A 61 1.16 6.02 8.68
CA SER A 61 0.02 6.17 7.76
C SER A 61 -1.17 5.28 8.08
N ASP A 62 -0.98 4.21 8.83
CA ASP A 62 -2.02 3.24 9.16
C ASP A 62 -2.49 3.33 10.61
N CYS A 63 -3.79 3.11 10.82
CA CYS A 63 -4.38 3.09 12.15
C CYS A 63 -5.50 2.06 12.24
N ALA A 64 -5.56 1.37 13.38
CA ALA A 64 -6.76 0.75 13.90
C ALA A 64 -6.99 1.25 15.33
N GLY A 65 -8.24 1.55 15.67
CA GLY A 65 -8.55 2.12 16.96
C GLY A 65 -10.04 2.07 17.29
N GLU A 66 -10.39 2.77 18.35
CA GLU A 66 -11.75 2.86 18.87
C GLU A 66 -12.16 4.33 19.00
N ILE A 67 -13.36 4.67 18.57
CA ILE A 67 -13.93 6.00 18.74
C ILE A 67 -14.27 6.22 20.22
N VAL A 68 -13.71 7.26 20.80
CA VAL A 68 -13.95 7.61 22.22
C VAL A 68 -14.83 8.84 22.38
N LYS A 69 -14.92 9.69 21.34
CA LYS A 69 -15.78 10.88 21.34
C LYS A 69 -16.17 11.24 19.90
N CYS A 70 -17.38 11.72 19.71
CA CYS A 70 -17.87 12.25 18.43
C CYS A 70 -18.21 13.72 18.56
N GLY A 71 -17.96 14.47 17.49
CA GLY A 71 -18.46 15.84 17.35
C GLY A 71 -19.99 15.84 17.12
N PRO A 72 -20.68 16.96 17.37
CA PRO A 72 -22.14 17.00 17.39
C PRO A 72 -22.79 16.73 16.04
N ASN A 73 -22.10 16.95 14.93
CA ASN A 73 -22.63 16.69 13.58
C ASN A 73 -22.39 15.27 13.08
N VAL A 74 -21.56 14.46 13.79
CA VAL A 74 -21.28 13.06 13.43
C VAL A 74 -22.55 12.23 13.63
N LYS A 75 -22.99 11.54 12.56
CA LYS A 75 -24.25 10.75 12.56
C LYS A 75 -24.02 9.26 12.34
N ILE A 76 -22.93 8.88 11.69
CA ILE A 76 -22.67 7.49 11.26
C ILE A 76 -21.77 6.70 12.22
N TRP A 77 -21.22 7.38 13.21
CA TRP A 77 -20.31 6.81 14.21
C TRP A 77 -20.80 7.07 15.62
N GLN A 78 -20.44 6.17 16.51
CA GLN A 78 -20.67 6.29 17.94
C GLN A 78 -19.44 5.88 18.75
N LYS A 79 -19.40 6.29 20.00
CA LYS A 79 -18.37 5.86 20.95
C LYS A 79 -18.39 4.33 21.08
N GLY A 80 -17.20 3.73 21.03
CA GLY A 80 -17.00 2.28 21.08
C GLY A 80 -16.89 1.62 19.69
N ASP A 81 -17.21 2.34 18.60
CA ASP A 81 -17.03 1.80 17.25
C ASP A 81 -15.55 1.55 16.98
N ARG A 82 -15.25 0.33 16.46
CA ARG A 82 -13.92 -0.06 16.02
C ARG A 82 -13.72 0.36 14.57
N VAL A 83 -12.63 1.07 14.34
CA VAL A 83 -12.35 1.71 13.04
C VAL A 83 -10.93 1.49 12.58
N ILE A 84 -10.73 1.61 11.27
CA ILE A 84 -9.43 1.72 10.61
C ILE A 84 -9.38 3.00 9.78
N SER A 85 -8.17 3.51 9.56
CA SER A 85 -7.93 4.70 8.75
C SER A 85 -8.16 4.46 7.26
N CYS A 86 -8.32 5.56 6.50
CA CYS A 86 -8.19 5.58 5.06
C CYS A 86 -6.85 6.23 4.68
N CYS A 87 -6.08 5.60 3.78
CA CYS A 87 -4.78 6.13 3.34
C CYS A 87 -4.87 7.52 2.72
N TYR A 88 -5.95 7.75 1.95
CA TYR A 88 -6.25 9.02 1.29
C TYR A 88 -7.56 9.57 1.84
N PRO A 89 -7.51 10.32 2.96
CA PRO A 89 -8.70 10.71 3.70
C PRO A 89 -9.69 11.58 2.92
N HIS A 90 -9.20 12.29 1.90
CA HIS A 90 -10.02 13.18 1.08
C HIS A 90 -10.53 12.54 -0.22
N TRP A 91 -10.01 11.37 -0.60
CA TRP A 91 -10.43 10.68 -1.81
C TRP A 91 -11.51 9.64 -1.52
N ARG A 92 -12.75 10.05 -1.70
CA ARG A 92 -13.92 9.19 -1.45
C ARG A 92 -14.33 8.35 -2.65
N SER A 93 -14.23 8.90 -3.86
CA SER A 93 -14.68 8.23 -5.09
C SER A 93 -14.18 8.97 -6.32
N GLY A 94 -14.36 8.34 -7.49
CA GLY A 94 -14.02 8.92 -8.78
C GLY A 94 -12.56 8.79 -9.18
N PRO A 95 -12.15 9.43 -10.27
CA PRO A 95 -10.76 9.38 -10.72
C PRO A 95 -9.83 10.12 -9.75
N PRO A 96 -8.55 9.71 -9.65
CA PRO A 96 -7.59 10.38 -8.80
C PRO A 96 -7.41 11.84 -9.24
N ASN A 97 -7.41 12.73 -8.24
CA ASN A 97 -7.17 14.15 -8.43
C ASN A 97 -6.06 14.59 -7.47
N PRO A 98 -5.02 15.30 -7.92
CA PRO A 98 -3.92 15.74 -7.06
C PRO A 98 -4.35 16.46 -5.77
N LYS A 99 -5.49 17.19 -5.79
CA LYS A 99 -6.04 17.87 -4.62
C LYS A 99 -6.60 16.91 -3.55
N LEU A 100 -6.88 15.66 -3.93
CA LEU A 100 -7.44 14.62 -3.05
C LEU A 100 -6.37 13.63 -2.56
N LEU A 101 -5.14 13.75 -3.09
CA LEU A 101 -4.05 12.83 -2.81
C LEU A 101 -3.20 13.29 -1.61
N SER A 102 -3.84 13.82 -0.59
CA SER A 102 -3.19 14.01 0.71
C SER A 102 -3.01 12.65 1.39
N PHE A 103 -1.78 12.33 1.76
CA PHE A 103 -1.46 11.06 2.42
C PHE A 103 -1.14 11.30 3.90
N ILE A 104 -1.70 10.48 4.75
CA ILE A 104 -1.49 10.58 6.20
C ILE A 104 -0.05 10.17 6.55
N GLY A 105 0.57 10.91 7.44
CA GLY A 105 1.97 10.70 7.87
C GLY A 105 2.98 11.48 7.05
N ASP A 106 2.59 12.06 5.89
CA ASP A 106 3.43 12.97 5.13
C ASP A 106 2.80 14.37 4.94
N ASN A 107 1.71 14.49 4.21
CA ASN A 107 1.03 15.79 4.01
C ASN A 107 0.20 16.20 5.22
N GLU A 108 -0.32 15.26 5.97
CA GLU A 108 -1.09 15.43 7.20
C GLU A 108 -0.48 14.65 8.36
N ASP A 109 -0.83 14.98 9.58
CA ASP A 109 -0.36 14.28 10.76
C ASP A 109 -0.84 12.83 10.77
N GLY A 110 0.08 11.94 11.09
CA GLY A 110 -0.11 10.50 11.08
C GLY A 110 -0.56 9.93 12.43
N TYR A 111 -0.46 8.62 12.51
CA TYR A 111 -1.04 7.84 13.59
C TYR A 111 -0.04 7.35 14.65
N ALA A 112 1.20 7.86 14.66
CA ALA A 112 2.14 7.62 15.76
C ALA A 112 1.78 8.44 17.00
N THR A 113 0.55 8.28 17.50
CA THR A 113 -0.05 9.02 18.60
C THR A 113 -1.05 8.15 19.36
N GLU A 114 -1.28 8.42 20.64
CA GLU A 114 -2.29 7.69 21.41
C GLU A 114 -3.73 8.09 21.06
N TYR A 115 -3.94 9.34 20.64
CA TYR A 115 -5.26 9.85 20.23
C TYR A 115 -5.13 10.79 19.04
N ILE A 116 -6.15 10.78 18.18
CA ILE A 116 -6.25 11.67 17.04
C ILE A 116 -7.69 12.12 16.82
N ALA A 117 -7.89 13.41 16.54
CA ALA A 117 -9.17 13.95 16.06
C ALA A 117 -9.12 14.07 14.55
N ILE A 118 -10.02 13.36 13.85
CA ILE A 118 -9.99 13.26 12.39
C ILE A 118 -11.43 13.29 11.83
N SER A 119 -11.58 13.69 10.57
CA SER A 119 -12.88 13.70 9.90
C SER A 119 -13.56 12.33 9.99
N GLU A 120 -14.86 12.33 10.29
CA GLU A 120 -15.69 11.12 10.28
C GLU A 120 -15.63 10.33 8.98
N THR A 121 -15.20 10.97 7.89
CA THR A 121 -15.14 10.38 6.55
C THR A 121 -13.78 9.81 6.18
N SER A 122 -12.78 9.99 7.04
CA SER A 122 -11.40 9.52 6.85
C SER A 122 -11.17 8.14 7.47
N ILE A 123 -12.22 7.47 7.88
CA ILE A 123 -12.21 6.17 8.54
C ILE A 123 -13.27 5.24 7.98
N THR A 124 -13.07 3.94 8.19
CA THR A 124 -14.06 2.90 7.89
C THR A 124 -14.12 1.88 9.03
N ARG A 125 -15.15 1.01 9.04
CA ARG A 125 -15.31 -0.01 10.08
C ARG A 125 -14.18 -1.03 10.02
N ALA A 126 -13.59 -1.34 11.16
CA ALA A 126 -12.69 -2.48 11.28
C ALA A 126 -13.47 -3.80 11.15
N PRO A 127 -12.87 -4.86 10.58
CA PRO A 127 -13.48 -6.19 10.60
C PRO A 127 -13.78 -6.65 12.04
N SER A 128 -14.99 -7.16 12.25
CA SER A 128 -15.46 -7.51 13.60
C SER A 128 -14.71 -8.68 14.24
N ASN A 129 -14.23 -9.60 13.41
CA ASN A 129 -13.53 -10.83 13.82
C ASN A 129 -12.00 -10.70 13.84
N TRP A 130 -11.44 -9.51 13.58
CA TRP A 130 -10.02 -9.25 13.59
C TRP A 130 -9.59 -8.48 14.84
N THR A 131 -8.37 -8.72 15.28
CA THR A 131 -7.73 -7.89 16.32
C THR A 131 -7.43 -6.48 15.78
N GLN A 132 -7.13 -5.55 16.67
CA GLN A 132 -6.71 -4.21 16.26
C GLN A 132 -5.39 -4.24 15.46
N SER A 133 -4.46 -5.11 15.87
CA SER A 133 -3.18 -5.27 15.18
C SER A 133 -3.33 -5.80 13.75
N GLU A 134 -4.19 -6.80 13.54
CA GLU A 134 -4.53 -7.29 12.21
C GLU A 134 -5.23 -6.21 11.39
N SER A 135 -6.22 -5.55 11.97
CA SER A 135 -6.99 -4.49 11.31
C SER A 135 -6.11 -3.33 10.84
N ALA A 136 -5.08 -2.97 11.62
CA ALA A 136 -4.15 -1.90 11.27
C ALA A 136 -3.33 -2.20 10.01
N THR A 137 -3.23 -3.45 9.57
CA THR A 137 -2.47 -3.81 8.34
C THR A 137 -3.25 -3.56 7.05
N LEU A 138 -4.56 -3.29 7.15
CA LEU A 138 -5.46 -3.19 5.99
C LEU A 138 -5.35 -1.87 5.22
N PRO A 139 -5.24 -0.69 5.86
CA PRO A 139 -5.48 0.58 5.19
C PRO A 139 -4.58 0.83 3.98
N CYS A 140 -3.28 0.59 4.11
CA CYS A 140 -2.33 0.78 3.01
C CYS A 140 -2.15 -0.50 2.19
N ALA A 141 -1.67 -1.57 2.81
CA ALA A 141 -1.20 -2.74 2.08
C ALA A 141 -2.33 -3.56 1.44
N ALA A 142 -3.40 -3.84 2.18
CA ALA A 142 -4.50 -4.63 1.65
C ALA A 142 -5.31 -3.85 0.62
N LEU A 143 -5.64 -2.57 0.90
CA LEU A 143 -6.37 -1.73 -0.05
C LEU A 143 -5.62 -1.58 -1.37
N THR A 144 -4.30 -1.45 -1.32
CA THR A 144 -3.47 -1.38 -2.53
C THR A 144 -3.56 -2.66 -3.36
N ALA A 145 -3.39 -3.81 -2.73
CA ALA A 145 -3.51 -5.10 -3.43
C ALA A 145 -4.92 -5.31 -4.00
N TRP A 146 -5.96 -4.98 -3.24
CA TRP A 146 -7.35 -5.04 -3.68
C TRP A 146 -7.60 -4.15 -4.88
N HIS A 147 -7.24 -2.87 -4.77
CA HIS A 147 -7.47 -1.91 -5.84
C HIS A 147 -6.73 -2.30 -7.13
N ALA A 148 -5.50 -2.82 -7.00
CA ALA A 148 -4.73 -3.28 -8.15
C ALA A 148 -5.34 -4.50 -8.84
N LEU A 149 -5.70 -5.52 -8.08
CA LEU A 149 -6.19 -6.79 -8.64
C LEU A 149 -7.66 -6.75 -9.01
N ILE A 150 -8.50 -6.18 -8.14
CA ILE A 150 -9.95 -6.28 -8.29
C ILE A 150 -10.50 -5.06 -9.03
N GLU A 151 -10.29 -3.85 -8.50
CA GLU A 151 -10.91 -2.64 -9.06
C GLU A 151 -10.32 -2.24 -10.42
N ARG A 152 -9.00 -2.35 -10.57
CA ARG A 152 -8.29 -1.97 -11.80
C ARG A 152 -7.93 -3.15 -12.66
N GLY A 153 -7.49 -4.24 -12.06
CA GLY A 153 -7.08 -5.45 -12.75
C GLY A 153 -8.26 -6.26 -13.28
N ASN A 154 -9.43 -6.16 -12.64
CA ASN A 154 -10.58 -6.98 -12.96
C ASN A 154 -10.21 -8.48 -13.04
N LEU A 155 -9.42 -8.92 -12.04
CA LEU A 155 -8.89 -10.27 -11.93
C LEU A 155 -9.99 -11.32 -12.09
N LYS A 156 -9.74 -12.33 -12.94
CA LYS A 156 -10.66 -13.43 -13.19
C LYS A 156 -10.09 -14.76 -12.71
N PRO A 157 -10.94 -15.75 -12.42
CA PRO A 157 -10.48 -17.13 -12.16
C PRO A 157 -9.61 -17.65 -13.30
N ASN A 158 -8.64 -18.49 -12.95
CA ASN A 158 -7.66 -19.09 -13.87
C ASN A 158 -6.64 -18.12 -14.51
N GLN A 159 -6.69 -16.84 -14.20
CA GLN A 159 -5.61 -15.94 -14.56
C GLN A 159 -4.39 -16.15 -13.65
N THR A 160 -3.23 -15.70 -14.10
CA THR A 160 -1.96 -15.82 -13.36
C THR A 160 -1.51 -14.45 -12.87
N VAL A 161 -1.22 -14.36 -11.57
CA VAL A 161 -0.71 -13.16 -10.89
C VAL A 161 0.73 -13.36 -10.48
N LEU A 162 1.59 -12.43 -10.82
CA LEU A 162 2.95 -12.35 -10.31
C LEU A 162 3.02 -11.34 -9.16
N THR A 163 3.56 -11.75 -8.01
CA THR A 163 3.82 -10.86 -6.87
C THR A 163 5.30 -10.76 -6.58
N LEU A 164 5.78 -9.58 -6.20
CA LEU A 164 7.19 -9.31 -5.96
C LEU A 164 7.49 -9.18 -4.46
N GLY A 165 8.39 -10.05 -3.99
CA GLY A 165 8.82 -10.05 -2.59
C GLY A 165 7.77 -10.56 -1.61
N SER A 166 8.05 -10.39 -0.33
CA SER A 166 7.25 -10.87 0.81
C SER A 166 6.78 -9.71 1.71
N GLY A 167 6.57 -8.53 1.13
CA GLY A 167 6.01 -7.37 1.83
C GLY A 167 4.47 -7.42 1.92
N GLY A 168 3.88 -6.54 2.73
CA GLY A 168 2.45 -6.53 3.04
C GLY A 168 1.56 -6.57 1.80
N VAL A 169 1.81 -5.72 0.80
CA VAL A 169 1.03 -5.69 -0.45
C VAL A 169 1.06 -7.04 -1.17
N SER A 170 2.25 -7.65 -1.28
CA SER A 170 2.41 -8.94 -1.96
C SER A 170 1.69 -10.06 -1.22
N LEU A 171 1.74 -10.07 0.12
CA LEU A 171 1.05 -11.06 0.95
C LEU A 171 -0.47 -10.95 0.83
N PHE A 172 -1.03 -9.74 0.81
CA PHE A 172 -2.46 -9.54 0.54
C PHE A 172 -2.83 -9.89 -0.89
N ALA A 173 -1.97 -9.55 -1.86
CA ALA A 173 -2.21 -9.90 -3.26
C ALA A 173 -2.29 -11.41 -3.48
N ILE A 174 -1.43 -12.22 -2.83
CA ILE A 174 -1.52 -13.68 -2.86
C ILE A 174 -2.88 -14.14 -2.34
N GLN A 175 -3.30 -13.67 -1.16
CA GLN A 175 -4.56 -14.07 -0.54
C GLN A 175 -5.76 -13.70 -1.43
N PHE A 176 -5.81 -12.48 -1.96
CA PHE A 176 -6.89 -12.06 -2.85
C PHE A 176 -6.89 -12.84 -4.16
N ALA A 177 -5.73 -13.02 -4.79
CA ALA A 177 -5.64 -13.80 -6.01
C ALA A 177 -6.11 -15.24 -5.82
N LYS A 178 -5.68 -15.89 -4.74
CA LYS A 178 -6.13 -17.26 -4.41
C LYS A 178 -7.62 -17.32 -4.12
N SER A 179 -8.19 -16.36 -3.39
CA SER A 179 -9.62 -16.30 -3.12
C SER A 179 -10.47 -16.11 -4.38
N MET A 180 -9.89 -15.50 -5.42
CA MET A 180 -10.50 -15.33 -6.75
C MET A 180 -10.28 -16.51 -7.70
N GLY A 181 -9.61 -17.58 -7.25
CA GLY A 181 -9.31 -18.75 -8.09
C GLY A 181 -8.21 -18.54 -9.13
N ALA A 182 -7.33 -17.55 -8.92
CA ALA A 182 -6.17 -17.31 -9.76
C ALA A 182 -4.97 -18.18 -9.38
N LYS A 183 -4.05 -18.39 -10.33
CA LYS A 183 -2.71 -18.91 -10.07
C LYS A 183 -1.80 -17.78 -9.59
N VAL A 184 -0.88 -18.09 -8.67
CA VAL A 184 0.06 -17.12 -8.12
C VAL A 184 1.49 -17.60 -8.28
N ILE A 185 2.29 -16.79 -8.96
CA ILE A 185 3.75 -16.90 -8.97
C ILE A 185 4.29 -15.76 -8.09
N SER A 186 5.22 -16.07 -7.18
CA SER A 186 5.83 -15.07 -6.31
C SER A 186 7.34 -15.05 -6.47
N THR A 187 7.98 -13.91 -6.19
CA THR A 187 9.44 -13.85 -6.11
C THR A 187 9.89 -13.50 -4.70
N SER A 188 11.02 -14.00 -4.25
CA SER A 188 11.62 -13.63 -2.96
C SER A 188 13.15 -13.78 -2.98
N SER A 189 13.80 -13.36 -1.87
CA SER A 189 15.26 -13.26 -1.77
C SER A 189 15.92 -14.45 -1.05
N SER A 190 15.15 -15.32 -0.41
CA SER A 190 15.71 -16.44 0.37
C SER A 190 14.72 -17.60 0.42
N GLU A 191 15.25 -18.79 0.58
CA GLU A 191 14.47 -20.02 0.67
C GLU A 191 13.45 -19.98 1.82
N VAL A 192 13.83 -19.47 2.99
CA VAL A 192 12.91 -19.31 4.12
C VAL A 192 11.69 -18.47 3.78
N LYS A 193 11.90 -17.36 3.05
CA LYS A 193 10.78 -16.50 2.59
C LYS A 193 9.98 -17.18 1.48
N CYS A 194 10.65 -17.90 0.58
CA CYS A 194 9.98 -18.67 -0.47
C CYS A 194 9.02 -19.71 0.11
N ASN A 195 9.46 -20.45 1.13
CA ASN A 195 8.61 -21.44 1.81
C ASN A 195 7.38 -20.78 2.46
N LYS A 196 7.56 -19.64 3.14
CA LYS A 196 6.43 -18.88 3.71
C LYS A 196 5.43 -18.42 2.65
N LEU A 197 5.89 -17.99 1.47
CA LEU A 197 4.98 -17.61 0.38
C LEU A 197 4.19 -18.81 -0.15
N LYS A 198 4.82 -19.99 -0.22
CA LYS A 198 4.11 -21.25 -0.57
C LYS A 198 3.06 -21.61 0.47
N GLU A 199 3.40 -21.52 1.76
CA GLU A 199 2.45 -21.74 2.87
C GLU A 199 1.25 -20.78 2.81
N MET A 200 1.45 -19.57 2.29
CA MET A 200 0.38 -18.58 2.09
C MET A 200 -0.44 -18.79 0.81
N GLY A 201 -0.11 -19.79 0.01
CA GLY A 201 -0.87 -20.19 -1.17
C GLY A 201 -0.27 -19.80 -2.51
N ALA A 202 0.96 -19.29 -2.58
CA ALA A 202 1.64 -19.13 -3.86
C ALA A 202 1.88 -20.51 -4.50
N ASP A 203 1.44 -20.67 -5.75
CA ASP A 203 1.58 -21.94 -6.48
C ASP A 203 3.03 -22.21 -6.87
N GLU A 204 3.75 -21.14 -7.28
CA GLU A 204 5.17 -21.19 -7.60
C GLU A 204 5.91 -20.02 -6.94
N VAL A 205 7.16 -20.25 -6.55
CA VAL A 205 7.99 -19.20 -5.95
C VAL A 205 9.40 -19.26 -6.51
N ILE A 206 9.89 -18.13 -6.98
CA ILE A 206 11.20 -17.95 -7.58
C ILE A 206 12.12 -17.22 -6.61
N ASN A 207 13.27 -17.81 -6.27
CA ASN A 207 14.33 -17.11 -5.55
C ASN A 207 15.14 -16.25 -6.55
N TYR A 208 14.93 -14.93 -6.50
CA TYR A 208 15.62 -14.02 -7.43
C TYR A 208 17.11 -13.84 -7.17
N ASN A 209 17.62 -14.34 -6.05
CA ASN A 209 19.07 -14.41 -5.82
C ASN A 209 19.74 -15.52 -6.62
N GLU A 210 19.02 -16.60 -6.87
CA GLU A 210 19.44 -17.72 -7.70
C GLU A 210 19.11 -17.50 -9.17
N HIS A 211 17.92 -16.93 -9.44
CA HIS A 211 17.43 -16.65 -10.78
C HIS A 211 17.40 -15.14 -11.07
N LYS A 212 18.55 -14.54 -11.40
CA LYS A 212 18.66 -13.10 -11.66
C LYS A 212 17.77 -12.61 -12.82
N GLN A 213 17.54 -13.45 -13.81
CA GLN A 213 16.60 -13.21 -14.92
C GLN A 213 15.28 -13.89 -14.65
N TRP A 214 14.68 -13.58 -13.49
CA TRP A 214 13.47 -14.23 -13.02
C TRP A 214 12.26 -14.05 -13.96
N GLY A 215 12.23 -13.02 -14.79
CA GLY A 215 11.21 -12.87 -15.83
C GLY A 215 11.24 -13.98 -16.88
N LYS A 216 12.43 -14.55 -17.19
CA LYS A 216 12.53 -15.74 -18.04
C LYS A 216 11.99 -16.99 -17.33
N GLU A 217 12.23 -17.08 -16.04
CA GLU A 217 11.71 -18.20 -15.25
C GLU A 217 10.18 -18.12 -15.14
N VAL A 218 9.60 -16.92 -14.99
CA VAL A 218 8.14 -16.73 -15.08
C VAL A 218 7.61 -17.20 -16.43
N LEU A 219 8.26 -16.84 -17.54
CA LEU A 219 7.85 -17.33 -18.88
C LEU A 219 7.94 -18.85 -18.96
N ARG A 220 8.99 -19.48 -18.40
CA ARG A 220 9.11 -20.94 -18.38
C ARG A 220 7.95 -21.60 -17.60
N LEU A 221 7.57 -21.02 -16.45
CA LEU A 221 6.50 -21.53 -15.59
C LEU A 221 5.08 -21.29 -16.19
N THR A 222 5.01 -20.49 -17.24
CA THR A 222 3.76 -20.16 -17.96
C THR A 222 3.79 -20.59 -19.41
N ASP A 223 4.60 -21.60 -19.75
CA ASP A 223 4.74 -22.17 -21.10
C ASP A 223 5.01 -21.11 -22.20
N GLY A 224 5.72 -20.04 -21.81
CA GLY A 224 6.08 -18.92 -22.69
C GLY A 224 5.02 -17.83 -22.82
N GLU A 225 3.83 -18.02 -22.28
CA GLU A 225 2.74 -17.03 -22.38
C GLU A 225 2.96 -15.78 -21.51
N GLY A 226 3.49 -15.92 -20.30
CA GLY A 226 3.58 -14.88 -19.30
C GLY A 226 2.36 -14.79 -18.39
N VAL A 227 2.37 -13.82 -17.46
CA VAL A 227 1.30 -13.63 -16.48
C VAL A 227 0.28 -12.57 -16.90
N ASP A 228 -0.93 -12.67 -16.36
CA ASP A 228 -2.02 -11.71 -16.62
C ASP A 228 -1.86 -10.42 -15.81
N HIS A 229 -1.32 -10.52 -14.59
CA HIS A 229 -1.14 -9.38 -13.68
C HIS A 229 0.20 -9.43 -12.99
N VAL A 230 0.82 -8.26 -12.79
CA VAL A 230 2.02 -8.10 -11.97
C VAL A 230 1.76 -7.08 -10.88
N ILE A 231 1.96 -7.47 -9.63
CA ILE A 231 1.98 -6.56 -8.49
C ILE A 231 3.41 -6.06 -8.31
N GLU A 232 3.73 -4.98 -9.04
CA GLU A 232 5.06 -4.38 -9.07
C GLU A 232 5.25 -3.43 -7.89
N VAL A 233 6.10 -3.79 -6.95
CA VAL A 233 6.40 -3.01 -5.73
C VAL A 233 7.91 -2.73 -5.57
N GLY A 234 8.73 -3.20 -6.50
CA GLY A 234 10.19 -3.05 -6.45
C GLY A 234 10.73 -1.84 -7.20
N GLY A 235 9.93 -1.27 -8.10
CA GLY A 235 10.30 -0.06 -8.85
C GLY A 235 11.32 -0.30 -9.95
N GLY A 236 12.23 0.66 -10.19
CA GLY A 236 13.13 0.65 -11.33
C GLY A 236 14.04 -0.57 -11.45
N MET A 237 14.39 -1.20 -10.34
CA MET A 237 15.27 -2.37 -10.33
C MET A 237 14.58 -3.66 -10.81
N THR A 238 13.26 -3.76 -10.67
CA THR A 238 12.46 -4.96 -10.98
C THR A 238 11.61 -4.80 -12.23
N LEU A 239 11.34 -3.57 -12.63
CA LEU A 239 10.38 -3.24 -13.71
C LEU A 239 10.67 -3.95 -15.04
N ASN A 240 11.94 -4.08 -15.43
CA ASN A 240 12.32 -4.74 -16.68
C ASN A 240 11.95 -6.23 -16.68
N GLU A 241 12.18 -6.91 -15.56
CA GLU A 241 11.82 -8.32 -15.42
C GLU A 241 10.30 -8.49 -15.29
N SER A 242 9.62 -7.55 -14.61
CA SER A 242 8.17 -7.49 -14.54
C SER A 242 7.53 -7.36 -15.92
N ILE A 243 8.03 -6.44 -16.75
CA ILE A 243 7.56 -6.26 -18.14
C ILE A 243 7.79 -7.54 -18.97
N ARG A 244 8.97 -8.18 -18.82
CA ARG A 244 9.29 -9.44 -19.51
C ARG A 244 8.33 -10.57 -19.14
N SER A 245 7.85 -10.56 -17.90
CA SER A 245 6.99 -11.61 -17.36
C SER A 245 5.54 -11.55 -17.85
N THR A 246 5.09 -10.43 -18.44
CA THR A 246 3.69 -10.24 -18.81
C THR A 246 3.35 -10.88 -20.13
N LYS A 247 2.10 -11.33 -20.28
CA LYS A 247 1.52 -11.71 -21.59
C LYS A 247 1.64 -10.57 -22.59
N PHE A 248 1.89 -10.90 -23.84
CA PHE A 248 2.11 -9.91 -24.90
C PHE A 248 0.93 -8.96 -25.12
N THR A 249 -0.29 -9.44 -24.88
CA THR A 249 -1.55 -8.76 -25.21
C THR A 249 -2.21 -8.04 -24.05
N ILE A 250 -1.65 -8.13 -22.84
CA ILE A 250 -2.30 -7.61 -21.63
C ILE A 250 -1.60 -6.36 -21.10
N PRO A 251 -2.38 -5.37 -20.66
CA PRO A 251 -1.83 -4.19 -20.00
C PRO A 251 -1.13 -4.57 -18.69
N LEU A 252 0.08 -4.10 -18.54
CA LEU A 252 0.83 -4.19 -17.28
C LEU A 252 0.08 -3.40 -16.20
N PHE A 253 -0.66 -4.08 -15.34
CA PHE A 253 -1.17 -3.47 -14.11
C PHE A 253 -0.06 -3.54 -13.06
N SER A 254 0.66 -2.44 -12.90
CA SER A 254 1.55 -2.32 -11.77
C SER A 254 0.84 -1.54 -10.68
N ALA A 255 0.63 -2.18 -9.53
CA ALA A 255 0.44 -1.46 -8.30
C ALA A 255 1.82 -0.93 -7.89
N ILE A 256 2.21 0.19 -8.43
CA ILE A 256 3.37 0.91 -7.92
C ILE A 256 2.90 1.55 -6.62
N THR A 257 2.96 0.78 -5.55
CA THR A 257 2.92 1.32 -4.21
C THR A 257 4.32 1.69 -3.82
N GLY A 258 4.63 2.81 -3.94
CA GLY A 258 5.88 3.41 -3.62
C GLY A 258 6.05 4.44 -4.69
N VAL A 259 6.05 5.60 -4.25
CA VAL A 259 6.57 6.70 -4.98
C VAL A 259 7.83 6.19 -5.64
N VAL A 260 7.88 6.24 -6.95
CA VAL A 260 9.13 6.08 -7.69
C VAL A 260 9.98 7.31 -7.35
N TYR A 261 10.45 7.37 -6.13
CA TYR A 261 11.54 8.23 -5.71
C TYR A 261 12.83 7.51 -6.05
N GLY A 262 13.33 7.79 -7.18
CA GLY A 262 14.59 7.30 -7.65
C GLY A 262 14.50 7.08 -9.14
N SER A 263 14.76 8.11 -9.90
CA SER A 263 15.24 8.13 -11.29
C SER A 263 14.90 6.88 -12.14
N VAL A 264 13.66 6.43 -12.16
CA VAL A 264 13.14 5.95 -13.43
C VAL A 264 12.95 7.21 -14.24
N SER A 265 13.98 7.55 -15.00
CA SER A 265 13.91 8.69 -15.87
C SER A 265 12.66 8.49 -16.72
N TYR A 266 11.74 9.43 -16.65
CA TYR A 266 10.51 9.50 -17.45
C TYR A 266 10.79 9.28 -18.95
N THR A 267 12.02 9.50 -19.37
CA THR A 267 12.57 9.20 -20.69
C THR A 267 12.74 7.71 -20.98
N HIS A 268 13.04 6.87 -19.97
CA HIS A 268 13.14 5.42 -20.16
C HIS A 268 11.78 4.78 -20.37
N LEU A 269 10.75 5.25 -19.67
CA LEU A 269 9.37 4.80 -19.89
C LEU A 269 8.82 5.27 -21.25
N ARG A 270 9.24 6.43 -21.75
CA ARG A 270 8.90 6.89 -23.10
C ARG A 270 9.58 6.10 -24.23
N ALA A 271 10.80 5.63 -24.03
CA ALA A 271 11.55 4.91 -25.06
C ALA A 271 10.95 3.51 -25.37
N HIS A 272 10.11 2.99 -24.51
CA HIS A 272 9.38 1.71 -24.69
C HIS A 272 7.90 1.91 -25.03
N GLU A 273 7.51 3.05 -25.62
CA GLU A 273 6.16 3.29 -26.14
C GLU A 273 5.83 2.43 -27.36
N THR A 274 5.83 1.16 -27.20
CA THR A 274 5.03 0.24 -28.00
C THR A 274 3.87 -0.19 -27.15
N GLY A 275 2.63 -0.24 -27.64
CA GLY A 275 1.33 -0.55 -27.02
C GLY A 275 1.21 -1.23 -25.64
N ARG A 276 2.30 -1.43 -24.94
CA ARG A 276 2.44 -2.05 -23.61
C ARG A 276 2.46 -1.02 -22.45
N ASN A 277 2.32 0.27 -22.74
CA ASN A 277 2.53 1.33 -21.74
C ASN A 277 1.27 1.73 -21.00
N LEU A 278 0.78 0.87 -20.14
CA LEU A 278 -0.30 1.23 -19.22
C LEU A 278 0.18 1.95 -17.94
N VAL A 279 1.42 1.75 -17.55
CA VAL A 279 2.02 2.48 -16.41
C VAL A 279 1.91 3.99 -16.64
N CYS A 280 2.22 4.47 -17.85
CA CYS A 280 2.10 5.90 -18.19
C CYS A 280 0.64 6.38 -18.27
N ARG A 281 -0.32 5.52 -18.63
CA ARG A 281 -1.74 5.89 -18.68
C ARG A 281 -2.37 5.96 -17.29
N LEU A 282 -1.93 5.11 -16.35
CA LEU A 282 -2.37 5.18 -14.95
C LEU A 282 -1.88 6.44 -14.26
N LEU A 283 -0.63 6.87 -14.55
CA LEU A 283 -0.06 8.11 -14.02
C LEU A 283 -0.63 9.37 -14.67
N ARG A 284 -1.21 9.28 -15.89
CA ARG A 284 -1.75 10.44 -16.62
C ARG A 284 -3.25 10.61 -16.53
N GLY A 285 -3.99 9.71 -15.86
CA GLY A 285 -5.45 9.72 -15.99
C GLY A 285 -5.87 9.49 -17.46
N LYS A 286 -6.80 8.64 -17.71
CA LYS A 286 -7.36 8.51 -19.07
C LYS A 286 -7.75 9.89 -19.62
N LYS A 287 -7.23 10.26 -20.78
CA LYS A 287 -8.03 10.97 -21.74
C LYS A 287 -8.84 9.97 -22.54
#